data_f19c0753d934bd90691a485fcbac6dde
#
_entry.id   f19c0753d934bd90691a485fcbac6dde
#
_cell.length_a   1.000
_cell.length_b   1.000
_cell.length_c   1.000
_cell.angle_alpha   90.00
_cell.angle_beta   90.00
_cell.angle_gamma   90.00
#
_symmetry.space_group_name_H-M   'P 1'
#
loop_
_entity.id
_entity.type
_entity.pdbx_description
1 polymer ?
#
loop_
_entity_poly.entity_id
_entity_poly.type
_entity_poly.pdbx_seq_one_letter_code
_entity_poly.pdbx_strand_id
1 'polypeptide(L)' 'MITIEEALRIALEAHEGQKDLDGNPVILHPMAVALAGRNHQEQIAGLLHDVVEDTNLHSKLVNRNGSVIIYI' A
#
# COMPACT_ATOMS: atom_id res chain seq x y z
N MET A 1 5.55 -6.84 12.79
CA MET A 1 4.59 -7.00 11.68
C MET A 1 3.70 -5.77 11.61
N ILE A 2 3.45 -5.25 10.41
CA ILE A 2 2.59 -4.08 10.30
C ILE A 2 1.12 -4.46 10.37
N THR A 3 0.28 -3.51 10.77
CA THR A 3 -1.16 -3.70 10.81
C THR A 3 -1.78 -3.37 9.46
N ILE A 4 -3.03 -3.78 9.25
CA ILE A 4 -3.79 -3.40 8.06
C ILE A 4 -3.92 -1.88 7.99
N GLU A 5 -4.16 -1.23 9.12
CA GLU A 5 -4.30 0.22 9.16
C GLU A 5 -3.02 0.93 8.76
N GLU A 6 -1.86 0.42 9.19
CA GLU A 6 -0.58 0.97 8.77
C GLU A 6 -0.34 0.76 7.29
N ALA A 7 -0.66 -0.44 6.77
CA ALA A 7 -0.53 -0.74 5.35
C ALA A 7 -1.43 0.17 4.51
N LEU A 8 -2.66 0.38 4.96
CA LEU A 8 -3.58 1.28 4.28
C LEU A 8 -3.07 2.71 4.27
N ARG A 9 -2.52 3.17 5.40
CA ARG A 9 -1.95 4.52 5.47
C ARG A 9 -0.80 4.70 4.51
N ILE A 10 0.09 3.71 4.42
CA ILE A 10 1.21 3.73 3.50
C ILE A 10 0.71 3.78 2.06
N ALA A 11 -0.26 2.94 1.72
CA ALA A 11 -0.82 2.89 0.37
C ALA A 11 -1.51 4.20 0.00
N LEU A 12 -2.28 4.77 0.91
CA LEU A 12 -2.95 6.05 0.69
C LEU A 12 -1.94 7.16 0.43
N GLU A 13 -0.89 7.21 1.21
CA GLU A 13 0.16 8.21 1.07
C GLU A 13 0.93 8.02 -0.24
N ALA A 14 1.25 6.78 -0.57
CA ALA A 14 2.02 6.46 -1.77
C ALA A 14 1.24 6.79 -3.05
N HIS A 15 -0.07 6.60 -3.04
CA HIS A 15 -0.91 6.81 -4.22
C HIS A 15 -1.68 8.14 -4.18
N GLU A 16 -1.37 9.01 -3.23
CA GLU A 16 -2.06 10.28 -3.08
C GLU A 16 -1.99 11.09 -4.39
N GLY A 17 -3.16 11.53 -4.83
CA GLY A 17 -3.27 12.36 -6.03
C GLY A 17 -3.17 11.62 -7.34
N GLN A 18 -2.85 10.32 -7.33
CA GLN A 18 -2.75 9.53 -8.56
C GLN A 18 -4.13 9.10 -9.04
N LYS A 19 -4.32 9.18 -10.36
CA LYS A 19 -5.56 8.78 -11.02
C LYS A 19 -5.27 7.72 -12.07
N ASP A 20 -6.20 6.80 -12.26
CA ASP A 20 -6.11 5.84 -13.35
C ASP A 20 -6.60 6.50 -14.67
N LEU A 21 -6.63 5.71 -15.75
CA LEU A 21 -7.02 6.22 -17.06
C LEU A 21 -8.48 6.68 -17.12
N ASP A 22 -9.32 6.19 -16.22
CA ASP A 22 -10.73 6.56 -16.13
C ASP A 22 -10.95 7.72 -15.18
N GLY A 23 -9.89 8.27 -14.59
CA GLY A 23 -9.98 9.39 -13.66
C GLY A 23 -10.30 8.99 -12.23
N ASN A 24 -10.31 7.71 -11.91
CA ASN A 24 -10.56 7.23 -10.55
C ASN A 24 -9.27 7.22 -9.73
N PRO A 25 -9.36 7.43 -8.40
CA PRO A 25 -8.17 7.34 -7.55
C PRO A 25 -7.52 5.96 -7.65
N VAL A 26 -6.22 5.92 -7.86
CA VAL A 26 -5.46 4.67 -7.99
C VAL A 26 -5.61 3.78 -6.76
N ILE A 27 -5.76 4.37 -5.58
CA ILE A 27 -5.89 3.62 -4.32
C ILE A 27 -7.07 2.63 -4.34
N LEU A 28 -8.08 2.85 -5.15
CA LEU A 28 -9.25 1.97 -5.20
C LEU A 28 -8.88 0.55 -5.63
N HIS A 29 -7.86 0.40 -6.47
CA HIS A 29 -7.43 -0.92 -6.93
C HIS A 29 -6.80 -1.76 -5.80
N PRO A 30 -5.74 -1.31 -5.11
CA PRO A 30 -5.19 -2.09 -4.01
C PRO A 30 -6.20 -2.30 -2.88
N MET A 31 -7.11 -1.36 -2.66
CA MET A 31 -8.18 -1.56 -1.68
C MET A 31 -9.08 -2.73 -2.07
N ALA A 32 -9.48 -2.81 -3.34
CA ALA A 32 -10.31 -3.90 -3.83
C ALA A 32 -9.59 -5.25 -3.71
N VAL A 33 -8.30 -5.29 -4.06
CA VAL A 33 -7.48 -6.49 -3.93
C VAL A 33 -7.39 -6.91 -2.46
N ALA A 34 -7.19 -5.96 -1.56
CA ALA A 34 -7.10 -6.24 -0.13
C ALA A 34 -8.41 -6.83 0.40
N LEU A 35 -9.56 -6.27 0.00
CA LEU A 35 -10.85 -6.76 0.46
C LEU A 35 -11.13 -8.20 0.01
N ALA A 36 -10.50 -8.64 -1.08
CA ALA A 36 -10.62 -10.01 -1.57
C ALA A 36 -9.68 -10.98 -0.84
N GLY A 37 -8.77 -10.48 -0.02
CA GLY A 37 -7.83 -11.29 0.74
C GLY A 37 -8.54 -12.15 1.80
N ARG A 38 -8.04 -13.37 2.00
CA ARG A 38 -8.67 -14.34 2.89
C ARG A 38 -8.20 -14.22 4.35
N ASN A 39 -7.11 -13.50 4.56
CA ASN A 39 -6.55 -13.27 5.90
C ASN A 39 -5.81 -11.95 5.92
N HIS A 40 -5.36 -11.54 7.10
CA HIS A 40 -4.69 -10.25 7.28
C HIS A 40 -3.42 -10.14 6.43
N GLN A 41 -2.66 -11.21 6.32
CA GLN A 41 -1.42 -11.21 5.56
C GLN A 41 -1.67 -10.96 4.08
N GLU A 42 -2.68 -11.62 3.51
CA GLU A 42 -3.08 -11.39 2.11
C GLU A 42 -3.61 -9.98 1.90
N GLN A 43 -4.36 -9.47 2.85
CA GLN A 43 -4.92 -8.13 2.78
C GLN A 43 -3.81 -7.06 2.80
N ILE A 44 -2.84 -7.23 3.68
CA ILE A 44 -1.69 -6.34 3.76
C ILE A 44 -0.88 -6.39 2.47
N ALA A 45 -0.62 -7.58 1.95
CA ALA A 45 0.09 -7.76 0.69
C ALA A 45 -0.65 -7.07 -0.46
N GLY A 46 -1.98 -7.20 -0.49
CA GLY A 46 -2.81 -6.55 -1.51
C GLY A 46 -2.69 -5.03 -1.48
N LEU A 47 -2.65 -4.46 -0.28
CA LEU A 47 -2.51 -3.00 -0.14
C LEU A 47 -1.14 -2.50 -0.60
N LEU A 48 -0.10 -3.28 -0.41
CA LEU A 48 1.27 -2.82 -0.60
C LEU A 48 1.94 -3.29 -1.88
N HIS A 49 1.33 -4.18 -2.66
CA HIS A 49 2.02 -4.79 -3.80
C HIS A 49 2.50 -3.76 -4.84
N ASP A 50 1.67 -2.76 -5.15
CA ASP A 50 2.05 -1.73 -6.12
C ASP A 50 3.03 -0.73 -5.52
N VAL A 51 2.95 -0.50 -4.21
CA VAL A 51 3.84 0.42 -3.52
C VAL A 51 5.28 -0.08 -3.56
N VAL A 52 5.46 -1.38 -3.31
CA VAL A 52 6.79 -2.00 -3.29
C VAL A 52 7.47 -1.93 -4.66
N GLU A 53 6.70 -2.00 -5.73
CA GLU A 53 7.23 -1.95 -7.09
C GLU A 53 7.66 -0.55 -7.52
N ASP A 54 7.18 0.48 -6.85
CA ASP A 54 7.50 1.86 -7.20
C ASP A 54 8.67 2.35 -6.36
N THR A 55 9.85 2.39 -6.95
CA THR A 55 11.08 2.79 -6.27
C THR A 55 11.05 4.25 -5.83
N ASN A 56 10.27 5.09 -6.48
CA ASN A 56 10.14 6.50 -6.09
C ASN A 56 9.46 6.65 -4.75
N LEU A 57 8.72 5.63 -4.33
CA LEU A 57 7.98 5.63 -3.07
C LEU A 57 8.71 4.89 -1.96
N HIS A 58 9.89 4.35 -2.25
CA HIS A 58 10.64 3.53 -1.30
C HIS A 58 10.85 4.25 0.03
N SER A 59 11.18 5.52 0.00
CA SER A 59 11.40 6.29 1.23
C SER A 59 10.14 6.41 2.09
N LYS A 60 8.97 6.30 1.48
CA LYS A 60 7.69 6.34 2.20
C LYS A 60 7.38 5.04 2.92
N LEU A 61 8.14 3.99 2.62
CA LEU A 61 7.96 2.66 3.21
C LEU A 61 8.81 2.49 4.47
N VAL A 62 9.47 3.55 4.89
CA VAL A 62 10.34 3.55 6.06
C VAL A 62 9.57 4.18 7.23
N ASN A 63 9.60 3.52 8.39
CA ASN A 63 8.92 4.04 9.57
C ASN A 63 9.69 5.24 10.15
N ARG A 64 9.16 5.81 11.23
CA ARG A 64 9.74 7.00 11.87
C ARG A 64 11.17 6.79 12.35
N ASN A 65 11.55 5.54 12.61
CA ASN A 65 12.90 5.19 13.09
C ASN A 65 13.85 4.87 11.96
N GLY A 66 13.41 5.01 10.72
CA GLY A 66 14.23 4.69 9.56
C GLY A 66 14.25 3.22 9.18
N SER A 67 13.46 2.40 9.84
CA SER A 67 13.38 0.95 9.53
C SER A 67 12.35 0.69 8.46
N VAL A 68 12.68 -0.21 7.53
CA VAL A 68 11.73 -0.64 6.50
C VAL A 68 10.62 -1.44 7.18
N ILE A 69 9.37 -1.10 6.88
CA ILE A 69 8.22 -1.69 7.56
C ILE A 69 7.45 -2.69 6.70
N ILE A 70 7.92 -2.99 5.51
CA ILE A 70 7.24 -3.89 4.58
C ILE A 70 7.93 -5.23 4.54
N TYR A 71 7.14 -6.29 4.66
CA TYR A 71 7.58 -7.68 4.62
C TYR A 71 6.74 -8.44 3.61
N ILE A 72 6.92 -8.13 2.36
CA ILE A 72 6.17 -8.79 1.30
C ILE A 72 7.05 -9.79 0.57
#